data_f2cfb82185407559463100686c3f7e0d
#
_entry.id   f2cfb82185407559463100686c3f7e0d
#
_cell.length_a   1.000
_cell.length_b   1.000
_cell.length_c   1.000
_cell.angle_alpha   90.00
_cell.angle_beta   90.00
_cell.angle_gamma   90.00
#
_symmetry.space_group_name_H-M   'P 1'
#
loop_
_entity.id
_entity.type
_entity.pdbx_description
1 polymer ?
#
loop_
_entity_poly.entity_id
_entity_poly.type
_entity_poly.pdbx_seq_one_letter_code
_entity_poly.pdbx_strand_id
1 'polypeptide(L)'
;MSIYKKFFNETVDENGKLLDIEIHYPDNFNFGYDVIDAIAAEDPDKRALVWCNTEGEEHIFSFGDISRQSNRIANVLLAAGVKRGDRVMLALKRHYEYWFTVIALHKIGAVMVPVTHMLTPDDIVYRLEAANIRTIICTTQNDVPAHVTEATQRVGGEFKLWTLAEGTSGFACLNTAMANAPETLERVETLATDPIAIYFTSGTTDQPKGVIHDCTYPLAHFVTAKYWQGTRDGGLHFTVSETGWAKSSWGKLYGQWLNECAVMVYDFDNFEPKQMANIIKKYGVTSFCAPPTIYRYMTRKANLDFPALEHASTAGEYMSPDIFEKFRNATGLDVRGGYGQTETALLLANYIGVPSRDSSLGVPSAQYHIELRGEDGKPVADGEIGEIVIVPQNGQHPVGVLSGYLDDEARYEKAWAGGVFHTGDAIYRDSDGYYWFHGRFDDIIKSGGYRIGPYEIEEVLMKHPAVLECSVIGVPDKLRGQAIKAIIVLAPGYEPSRALDREIRDFCNSQLAEYKWLRLIEFVDAMDKTISGKIKKAEQRRAEAARA
;
A
#
# COMPACT_ATOMS: atom_id res chain seq x y z
N MET A 1 25.66 12.56 11.41
CA MET A 1 25.75 11.61 10.25
C MET A 1 24.35 11.07 10.03
N SER A 2 23.83 11.03 8.78
CA SER A 2 22.46 10.53 8.58
C SER A 2 22.29 9.11 9.11
N ILE A 3 21.19 8.88 9.84
CA ILE A 3 20.94 7.64 10.60
C ILE A 3 20.97 6.41 9.71
N TYR A 4 20.48 6.51 8.47
CA TYR A 4 20.42 5.38 7.56
C TYR A 4 21.80 4.76 7.26
N LYS A 5 22.89 5.56 7.32
CA LYS A 5 24.26 5.07 7.09
C LYS A 5 24.73 4.03 8.13
N LYS A 6 23.99 3.86 9.23
CA LYS A 6 24.22 2.79 10.18
C LYS A 6 23.70 1.43 9.68
N PHE A 7 22.78 1.44 8.71
CA PHE A 7 22.04 0.27 8.27
C PHE A 7 22.26 -0.08 6.80
N PHE A 8 22.78 0.87 5.99
CA PHE A 8 22.88 0.69 4.55
C PHE A 8 24.25 1.08 4.01
N ASN A 9 24.81 0.19 3.19
CA ASN A 9 25.90 0.48 2.26
C ASN A 9 25.31 0.52 0.86
N GLU A 10 25.34 1.69 0.21
CA GLU A 10 24.75 1.91 -1.10
C GLU A 10 25.83 2.22 -2.15
N THR A 11 25.69 1.62 -3.32
CA THR A 11 26.49 1.94 -4.50
C THR A 11 25.61 2.58 -5.53
N VAL A 12 25.92 3.80 -5.94
CA VAL A 12 25.17 4.57 -6.95
C VAL A 12 26.07 4.94 -8.12
N ASP A 13 25.49 5.04 -9.31
CA ASP A 13 26.20 5.54 -10.49
C ASP A 13 26.24 7.09 -10.53
N GLU A 14 26.84 7.63 -11.58
CA GLU A 14 26.97 9.08 -11.81
C GLU A 14 25.63 9.80 -11.99
N ASN A 15 24.55 9.10 -12.33
CA ASN A 15 23.20 9.63 -12.50
C ASN A 15 22.35 9.50 -11.23
N GLY A 16 22.91 8.94 -10.15
CA GLY A 16 22.19 8.69 -8.90
C GLY A 16 21.34 7.43 -8.90
N LYS A 17 21.47 6.56 -9.91
CA LYS A 17 20.81 5.25 -9.93
C LYS A 17 21.47 4.33 -8.90
N LEU A 18 20.64 3.71 -8.04
CA LEU A 18 21.11 2.69 -7.12
C LEU A 18 21.47 1.42 -7.91
N LEU A 19 22.74 1.00 -7.79
CA LEU A 19 23.26 -0.20 -8.43
C LEU A 19 23.28 -1.40 -7.49
N ASP A 20 23.56 -1.16 -6.20
CA ASP A 20 23.63 -2.19 -5.18
C ASP A 20 23.35 -1.60 -3.80
N ILE A 21 22.86 -2.43 -2.90
CA ILE A 21 22.59 -2.06 -1.51
C ILE A 21 22.75 -3.27 -0.57
N GLU A 22 23.55 -3.08 0.46
CA GLU A 22 23.65 -4.03 1.57
C GLU A 22 22.87 -3.48 2.77
N ILE A 23 22.12 -4.35 3.45
CA ILE A 23 21.34 -4.01 4.63
C ILE A 23 21.97 -4.67 5.85
N HIS A 24 22.29 -3.88 6.87
CA HIS A 24 22.89 -4.32 8.12
C HIS A 24 21.99 -3.95 9.30
N TYR A 25 21.82 -4.86 10.23
CA TYR A 25 21.07 -4.59 11.46
C TYR A 25 21.50 -5.56 12.57
N PRO A 26 21.41 -5.15 13.85
CA PRO A 26 21.65 -6.03 14.98
C PRO A 26 20.49 -7.00 15.19
N ASP A 27 20.75 -8.13 15.84
CA ASP A 27 19.73 -9.16 16.13
C ASP A 27 18.55 -8.63 16.94
N ASN A 28 18.73 -7.56 17.69
CA ASN A 28 17.70 -6.88 18.48
C ASN A 28 17.26 -5.55 17.87
N PHE A 29 17.35 -5.41 16.54
CA PHE A 29 16.92 -4.21 15.84
C PHE A 29 15.47 -3.82 16.18
N ASN A 30 15.28 -2.55 16.53
CA ASN A 30 13.97 -1.98 16.83
C ASN A 30 13.89 -0.56 16.28
N PHE A 31 12.99 -0.34 15.34
CA PHE A 31 12.84 0.94 14.65
C PHE A 31 12.60 2.12 15.60
N GLY A 32 11.86 1.91 16.71
CA GLY A 32 11.58 2.94 17.68
C GLY A 32 12.84 3.44 18.40
N TYR A 33 13.71 2.54 18.82
CA TYR A 33 14.95 2.89 19.53
C TYR A 33 16.09 3.23 18.58
N ASP A 34 16.32 2.37 17.57
CA ASP A 34 17.56 2.43 16.79
C ASP A 34 17.47 3.49 15.67
N VAL A 35 16.25 3.96 15.33
CA VAL A 35 16.03 5.03 14.36
C VAL A 35 15.44 6.27 15.03
N ILE A 36 14.25 6.19 15.61
CA ILE A 36 13.53 7.38 16.12
C ILE A 36 14.26 8.01 17.32
N ASP A 37 14.58 7.21 18.34
CA ASP A 37 15.27 7.74 19.52
C ASP A 37 16.71 8.15 19.20
N ALA A 38 17.35 7.46 18.26
CA ALA A 38 18.69 7.81 17.81
C ALA A 38 18.74 9.17 17.07
N ILE A 39 17.75 9.47 16.21
CA ILE A 39 17.62 10.78 15.56
C ILE A 39 17.29 11.84 16.61
N ALA A 40 16.33 11.56 17.51
CA ALA A 40 15.94 12.48 18.58
C ALA A 40 17.10 12.83 19.54
N ALA A 41 18.02 11.89 19.76
CA ALA A 41 19.22 12.12 20.57
C ALA A 41 20.27 13.00 19.86
N GLU A 42 20.39 12.89 18.52
CA GLU A 42 21.33 13.68 17.71
C GLU A 42 20.77 15.09 17.42
N ASP A 43 19.48 15.19 17.07
CA ASP A 43 18.78 16.46 16.75
C ASP A 43 17.31 16.39 17.20
N PRO A 44 17.01 16.71 18.47
CA PRO A 44 15.66 16.60 19.02
C PRO A 44 14.64 17.53 18.36
N ASP A 45 15.09 18.64 17.78
CA ASP A 45 14.23 19.65 17.17
C ASP A 45 13.99 19.39 15.66
N LYS A 46 14.64 18.39 15.09
CA LYS A 46 14.48 18.00 13.68
C LYS A 46 13.03 17.64 13.40
N ARG A 47 12.44 18.29 12.40
CA ARG A 47 11.05 18.09 12.00
C ARG A 47 10.80 16.66 11.52
N ALA A 48 9.81 15.97 12.12
CA ALA A 48 9.44 14.60 11.79
C ALA A 48 8.05 14.49 11.15
N LEU A 49 7.06 15.25 11.65
CA LEU A 49 5.67 15.14 11.23
C LEU A 49 5.03 16.53 11.13
N VAL A 50 4.34 16.80 10.03
CA VAL A 50 3.48 17.97 9.84
C VAL A 50 2.07 17.46 9.62
N TRP A 51 1.16 17.84 10.48
CA TRP A 51 -0.24 17.43 10.43
C TRP A 51 -1.16 18.63 10.32
N CYS A 52 -2.21 18.51 9.50
CA CYS A 52 -3.33 19.45 9.50
C CYS A 52 -4.63 18.75 9.14
N ASN A 53 -5.75 19.42 9.44
CA ASN A 53 -7.10 18.94 9.12
C ASN A 53 -7.91 19.96 8.30
N THR A 54 -9.16 19.59 8.00
CA THR A 54 -10.10 20.44 7.27
C THR A 54 -10.62 21.61 8.07
N GLU A 55 -10.57 21.55 9.41
CA GLU A 55 -10.96 22.61 10.34
C GLU A 55 -9.91 23.72 10.49
N GLY A 56 -8.71 23.51 9.92
CA GLY A 56 -7.61 24.48 9.98
C GLY A 56 -6.71 24.30 11.21
N GLU A 57 -6.84 23.20 11.92
CA GLU A 57 -5.94 22.84 13.00
C GLU A 57 -4.62 22.32 12.40
N GLU A 58 -3.50 22.71 13.02
CA GLU A 58 -2.14 22.39 12.54
C GLU A 58 -1.24 21.98 13.70
N HIS A 59 -0.45 20.92 13.48
CA HIS A 59 0.58 20.47 14.42
C HIS A 59 1.86 20.12 13.68
N ILE A 60 2.98 20.54 14.25
CA ILE A 60 4.33 20.18 13.78
C ILE A 60 5.05 19.50 14.92
N PHE A 61 5.51 18.29 14.69
CA PHE A 61 6.22 17.48 15.67
C PHE A 61 7.65 17.22 15.20
N SER A 62 8.59 17.35 16.15
CA SER A 62 9.97 16.96 15.95
C SER A 62 10.19 15.47 16.25
N PHE A 63 11.37 14.93 15.89
CA PHE A 63 11.74 13.58 16.31
C PHE A 63 11.80 13.45 17.83
N GLY A 64 12.21 14.51 18.55
CA GLY A 64 12.13 14.57 19.99
C GLY A 64 10.70 14.42 20.52
N ASP A 65 9.72 15.06 19.85
CA ASP A 65 8.31 14.89 20.20
C ASP A 65 7.84 13.45 19.94
N ILE A 66 8.15 12.89 18.77
CA ILE A 66 7.79 11.50 18.45
C ILE A 66 8.35 10.54 19.51
N SER A 67 9.64 10.71 19.89
CA SER A 67 10.28 9.89 20.93
C SER A 67 9.55 10.00 22.26
N ARG A 68 9.34 11.23 22.77
CA ARG A 68 8.67 11.45 24.06
C ARG A 68 7.23 10.93 24.09
N GLN A 69 6.43 11.27 23.06
CA GLN A 69 5.03 10.86 23.01
C GLN A 69 4.88 9.34 22.86
N SER A 70 5.74 8.71 22.06
CA SER A 70 5.75 7.25 21.96
C SER A 70 6.15 6.57 23.27
N ASN A 71 7.11 7.14 24.03
CA ASN A 71 7.47 6.64 25.36
C ASN A 71 6.29 6.73 26.34
N ARG A 72 5.54 7.83 26.34
CA ARG A 72 4.34 8.00 27.17
C ARG A 72 3.28 6.95 26.84
N ILE A 73 2.97 6.75 25.55
CA ILE A 73 2.01 5.73 25.12
C ILE A 73 2.50 4.31 25.46
N ALA A 74 3.79 4.03 25.26
CA ALA A 74 4.38 2.74 25.61
C ALA A 74 4.20 2.45 27.12
N ASN A 75 4.49 3.41 28.00
CA ASN A 75 4.27 3.28 29.45
C ASN A 75 2.80 3.03 29.80
N VAL A 76 1.86 3.73 29.14
CA VAL A 76 0.40 3.51 29.34
C VAL A 76 0.02 2.09 28.94
N LEU A 77 0.48 1.61 27.79
CA LEU A 77 0.14 0.28 27.29
C LEU A 77 0.77 -0.83 28.15
N LEU A 78 2.02 -0.67 28.61
CA LEU A 78 2.67 -1.59 29.54
C LEU A 78 1.93 -1.65 30.87
N ALA A 79 1.54 -0.48 31.44
CA ALA A 79 0.75 -0.41 32.66
C ALA A 79 -0.64 -1.07 32.51
N ALA A 80 -1.22 -0.99 31.32
CA ALA A 80 -2.45 -1.71 30.97
C ALA A 80 -2.22 -3.22 30.74
N GLY A 81 -0.98 -3.71 30.83
CA GLY A 81 -0.62 -5.11 30.68
C GLY A 81 -0.54 -5.60 29.22
N VAL A 82 -0.24 -4.69 28.28
CA VAL A 82 0.16 -5.08 26.90
C VAL A 82 1.60 -5.59 26.96
N LYS A 83 1.87 -6.68 26.26
CA LYS A 83 3.16 -7.39 26.27
C LYS A 83 3.72 -7.56 24.87
N ARG A 84 5.02 -7.88 24.76
CA ARG A 84 5.65 -8.30 23.52
C ARG A 84 4.85 -9.43 22.85
N GLY A 85 4.57 -9.28 21.56
CA GLY A 85 3.78 -10.21 20.75
C GLY A 85 2.26 -10.00 20.84
N ASP A 86 1.75 -9.17 21.75
CA ASP A 86 0.32 -8.83 21.78
C ASP A 86 -0.06 -8.03 20.53
N ARG A 87 -1.21 -8.34 19.94
CA ARG A 87 -1.73 -7.68 18.77
C ARG A 87 -2.65 -6.54 19.18
N VAL A 88 -2.37 -5.34 18.67
CA VAL A 88 -3.12 -4.12 18.98
C VAL A 88 -3.77 -3.58 17.72
N MET A 89 -5.09 -3.56 17.67
CA MET A 89 -5.83 -3.01 16.53
C MET A 89 -5.83 -1.48 16.59
N LEU A 90 -5.49 -0.84 15.48
CA LEU A 90 -5.44 0.60 15.32
C LEU A 90 -6.45 1.06 14.27
N ALA A 91 -7.59 1.61 14.71
CA ALA A 91 -8.61 2.22 13.85
C ALA A 91 -8.55 3.76 14.01
N LEU A 92 -7.42 4.36 13.68
CA LEU A 92 -7.08 5.75 14.04
C LEU A 92 -7.17 6.74 12.89
N LYS A 93 -7.70 6.33 11.72
CA LYS A 93 -7.83 7.24 10.57
C LYS A 93 -6.48 7.96 10.29
N ARG A 94 -6.47 9.28 10.16
CA ARG A 94 -5.25 10.08 9.95
C ARG A 94 -4.92 10.98 11.15
N HIS A 95 -5.35 10.63 12.37
CA HIS A 95 -4.94 11.33 13.59
C HIS A 95 -3.44 11.22 13.81
N TYR A 96 -2.79 12.30 14.29
CA TYR A 96 -1.33 12.30 14.49
C TYR A 96 -0.89 11.31 15.58
N GLU A 97 -1.74 10.97 16.53
CA GLU A 97 -1.49 9.96 17.57
C GLU A 97 -1.22 8.56 16.99
N TYR A 98 -1.64 8.29 15.74
CA TYR A 98 -1.29 7.05 15.06
C TYR A 98 0.23 6.85 15.01
N TRP A 99 0.99 7.88 14.65
CA TRP A 99 2.45 7.82 14.55
C TRP A 99 3.12 7.57 15.89
N PHE A 100 2.66 8.24 16.94
CA PHE A 100 3.15 8.01 18.32
C PHE A 100 2.85 6.59 18.77
N THR A 101 1.63 6.12 18.51
CA THR A 101 1.17 4.78 18.90
C THR A 101 1.93 3.68 18.18
N VAL A 102 2.15 3.80 16.87
CA VAL A 102 2.93 2.82 16.10
C VAL A 102 4.35 2.70 16.66
N ILE A 103 5.04 3.82 16.92
CA ILE A 103 6.38 3.79 17.50
C ILE A 103 6.37 3.22 18.93
N ALA A 104 5.35 3.53 19.72
CA ALA A 104 5.18 2.95 21.06
C ALA A 104 5.06 1.42 20.99
N LEU A 105 4.22 0.89 20.09
CA LEU A 105 4.05 -0.55 19.89
C LEU A 105 5.37 -1.22 19.46
N HIS A 106 6.11 -0.60 18.54
CA HIS A 106 7.42 -1.11 18.13
C HIS A 106 8.40 -1.17 19.30
N LYS A 107 8.46 -0.11 20.14
CA LYS A 107 9.33 -0.08 21.31
C LYS A 107 9.03 -1.21 22.29
N ILE A 108 7.77 -1.53 22.53
CA ILE A 108 7.39 -2.60 23.48
C ILE A 108 7.28 -3.98 22.84
N GLY A 109 7.57 -4.12 21.53
CA GLY A 109 7.48 -5.37 20.80
C GLY A 109 6.05 -5.89 20.62
N ALA A 110 5.03 -5.00 20.71
CA ALA A 110 3.65 -5.34 20.38
C ALA A 110 3.41 -5.19 18.87
N VAL A 111 2.51 -6.02 18.34
CA VAL A 111 2.24 -6.10 16.90
C VAL A 111 1.13 -5.15 16.53
N MET A 112 1.40 -4.18 15.68
CA MET A 112 0.34 -3.30 15.17
C MET A 112 -0.56 -4.04 14.18
N VAL A 113 -1.87 -3.82 14.29
CA VAL A 113 -2.88 -4.29 13.33
C VAL A 113 -3.66 -3.08 12.85
N PRO A 114 -3.13 -2.32 11.89
CA PRO A 114 -3.80 -1.12 11.39
C PRO A 114 -5.00 -1.51 10.53
N VAL A 115 -6.13 -0.83 10.78
CA VAL A 115 -7.36 -1.07 10.05
C VAL A 115 -8.02 0.25 9.65
N THR A 116 -8.80 0.23 8.57
CA THR A 116 -9.60 1.39 8.20
C THR A 116 -10.74 1.62 9.20
N HIS A 117 -11.09 2.89 9.41
CA HIS A 117 -12.24 3.30 10.21
C HIS A 117 -13.60 2.92 9.58
N MET A 118 -13.61 2.43 8.34
CA MET A 118 -14.82 2.04 7.61
C MET A 118 -15.25 0.59 7.86
N LEU A 119 -14.61 -0.13 8.78
CA LEU A 119 -14.97 -1.52 9.08
C LEU A 119 -16.35 -1.62 9.72
N THR A 120 -17.12 -2.60 9.25
CA THR A 120 -18.37 -3.02 9.89
C THR A 120 -18.10 -3.84 11.17
N PRO A 121 -19.08 -4.06 12.06
CA PRO A 121 -18.91 -4.97 13.21
C PRO A 121 -18.47 -6.38 12.80
N ASP A 122 -18.99 -6.92 11.69
CA ASP A 122 -18.59 -8.25 11.18
C ASP A 122 -17.11 -8.29 10.77
N ASP A 123 -16.65 -7.25 10.10
CA ASP A 123 -15.25 -7.09 9.72
C ASP A 123 -14.31 -7.04 10.93
N ILE A 124 -14.77 -6.38 11.99
CA ILE A 124 -14.01 -6.26 13.25
C ILE A 124 -14.00 -7.61 13.97
N VAL A 125 -15.15 -8.27 14.14
CA VAL A 125 -15.26 -9.60 14.75
C VAL A 125 -14.26 -10.58 14.11
N TYR A 126 -14.28 -10.66 12.78
CA TYR A 126 -13.36 -11.54 12.06
C TYR A 126 -11.89 -11.28 12.43
N ARG A 127 -11.46 -10.02 12.49
CA ARG A 127 -10.06 -9.67 12.80
C ARG A 127 -9.70 -9.91 14.25
N LEU A 128 -10.63 -9.65 15.18
CA LEU A 128 -10.45 -9.92 16.61
C LEU A 128 -10.21 -11.40 16.87
N GLU A 129 -11.00 -12.26 16.21
CA GLU A 129 -10.88 -13.71 16.32
C GLU A 129 -9.63 -14.22 15.60
N ALA A 130 -9.48 -13.89 14.30
CA ALA A 130 -8.37 -14.37 13.48
C ALA A 130 -7.00 -13.99 14.05
N ALA A 131 -6.83 -12.76 14.54
CA ALA A 131 -5.56 -12.31 15.11
C ALA A 131 -5.52 -12.35 16.64
N ASN A 132 -6.49 -12.94 17.31
CA ASN A 132 -6.58 -12.97 18.78
C ASN A 132 -6.29 -11.60 19.42
N ILE A 133 -6.94 -10.54 18.91
CA ILE A 133 -6.74 -9.16 19.37
C ILE A 133 -7.52 -8.94 20.66
N ARG A 134 -6.88 -8.33 21.66
CA ARG A 134 -7.50 -7.98 22.95
C ARG A 134 -7.30 -6.51 23.34
N THR A 135 -6.56 -5.74 22.54
CA THR A 135 -6.36 -4.31 22.73
C THR A 135 -6.73 -3.56 21.46
N ILE A 136 -7.55 -2.53 21.60
CA ILE A 136 -8.06 -1.74 20.49
C ILE A 136 -7.88 -0.26 20.82
N ILE A 137 -7.30 0.49 19.90
CA ILE A 137 -7.19 1.94 19.96
C ILE A 137 -7.90 2.51 18.73
N CYS A 138 -8.95 3.31 18.94
CA CYS A 138 -9.77 3.81 17.84
C CYS A 138 -10.08 5.30 17.94
N THR A 139 -10.44 5.88 16.81
CA THR A 139 -10.97 7.25 16.75
C THR A 139 -12.32 7.35 17.46
N THR A 140 -12.67 8.55 17.94
CA THR A 140 -14.03 8.85 18.42
C THR A 140 -14.98 9.26 17.31
N GLN A 141 -14.46 9.40 16.07
CA GLN A 141 -15.24 9.87 14.93
C GLN A 141 -16.08 8.75 14.32
N ASN A 142 -17.18 9.14 13.71
CA ASN A 142 -18.15 8.25 13.06
C ASN A 142 -18.68 7.17 14.03
N ASP A 143 -19.13 6.05 13.50
CA ASP A 143 -19.66 4.93 14.27
C ASP A 143 -18.58 3.94 14.78
N VAL A 144 -17.29 4.31 14.69
CA VAL A 144 -16.17 3.41 15.02
C VAL A 144 -16.26 2.87 16.45
N PRO A 145 -16.49 3.70 17.50
CA PRO A 145 -16.63 3.17 18.86
C PRO A 145 -17.84 2.25 19.04
N ALA A 146 -18.96 2.55 18.38
CA ALA A 146 -20.15 1.70 18.41
C ALA A 146 -19.90 0.34 17.75
N HIS A 147 -19.26 0.32 16.56
CA HIS A 147 -18.88 -0.90 15.87
C HIS A 147 -17.89 -1.75 16.69
N VAL A 148 -16.90 -1.11 17.33
CA VAL A 148 -15.95 -1.80 18.22
C VAL A 148 -16.67 -2.39 19.44
N THR A 149 -17.60 -1.64 20.06
CA THR A 149 -18.38 -2.12 21.20
C THR A 149 -19.21 -3.34 20.82
N GLU A 150 -19.96 -3.27 19.72
CA GLU A 150 -20.75 -4.39 19.21
C GLU A 150 -19.87 -5.62 18.93
N ALA A 151 -18.78 -5.43 18.21
CA ALA A 151 -17.87 -6.52 17.85
C ALA A 151 -17.26 -7.19 19.09
N THR A 152 -16.81 -6.42 20.08
CA THR A 152 -16.21 -6.97 21.32
C THR A 152 -17.23 -7.70 22.19
N GLN A 153 -18.48 -7.23 22.23
CA GLN A 153 -19.58 -7.93 22.91
C GLN A 153 -19.88 -9.28 22.25
N ARG A 154 -19.87 -9.34 20.91
CA ARG A 154 -20.11 -10.57 20.15
C ARG A 154 -18.98 -11.59 20.32
N VAL A 155 -17.73 -11.15 20.32
CA VAL A 155 -16.56 -12.03 20.54
C VAL A 155 -16.47 -12.49 21.99
N GLY A 156 -16.86 -11.63 22.94
CA GLY A 156 -16.78 -11.89 24.38
C GLY A 156 -15.36 -11.87 24.93
N GLY A 157 -15.27 -11.94 26.27
CA GLY A 157 -14.00 -11.84 27.00
C GLY A 157 -13.64 -10.40 27.37
N GLU A 158 -12.44 -10.24 27.91
CA GLU A 158 -11.94 -8.94 28.34
C GLU A 158 -11.17 -8.25 27.22
N PHE A 159 -11.47 -6.97 27.01
CA PHE A 159 -10.80 -6.10 26.05
C PHE A 159 -10.28 -4.83 26.72
N LYS A 160 -9.12 -4.35 26.26
CA LYS A 160 -8.58 -3.03 26.59
C LYS A 160 -8.96 -2.08 25.46
N LEU A 161 -9.93 -1.19 25.72
CA LEU A 161 -10.50 -0.28 24.73
C LEU A 161 -10.05 1.15 25.00
N TRP A 162 -9.49 1.79 23.98
CA TRP A 162 -8.97 3.14 24.03
C TRP A 162 -9.52 4.01 22.92
N THR A 163 -9.84 5.26 23.27
CA THR A 163 -10.13 6.33 22.29
C THR A 163 -9.17 7.50 22.49
N LEU A 164 -9.14 8.43 21.54
CA LEU A 164 -8.26 9.60 21.61
C LEU A 164 -8.82 10.72 22.49
N ALA A 165 -10.15 10.77 22.68
CA ALA A 165 -10.82 11.80 23.47
C ALA A 165 -11.74 11.19 24.53
N GLU A 166 -12.05 11.97 25.57
CA GLU A 166 -12.97 11.61 26.64
C GLU A 166 -14.42 11.45 26.16
N GLY A 167 -15.24 10.81 26.97
CA GLY A 167 -16.69 10.77 26.80
C GLY A 167 -17.24 9.53 26.11
N THR A 168 -16.40 8.60 25.66
CA THR A 168 -16.84 7.33 25.07
C THR A 168 -17.01 6.27 26.15
N SER A 169 -18.24 5.85 26.40
CA SER A 169 -18.55 4.86 27.44
C SER A 169 -17.86 3.52 27.17
N GLY A 170 -17.20 2.98 28.19
CA GLY A 170 -16.47 1.70 28.11
C GLY A 170 -15.06 1.81 27.53
N PHE A 171 -14.61 3.01 27.13
CA PHE A 171 -13.26 3.26 26.63
C PHE A 171 -12.48 4.16 27.58
N ALA A 172 -11.20 3.88 27.76
CA ALA A 172 -10.27 4.81 28.37
C ALA A 172 -9.80 5.87 27.33
N CYS A 173 -9.45 7.06 27.79
CA CYS A 173 -8.90 8.10 26.93
C CYS A 173 -7.36 7.97 26.88
N LEU A 174 -6.82 7.72 25.69
CA LEU A 174 -5.37 7.59 25.48
C LEU A 174 -4.66 8.92 25.73
N ASN A 175 -5.20 10.03 25.22
CA ASN A 175 -4.59 11.36 25.39
C ASN A 175 -4.54 11.81 26.85
N THR A 176 -5.56 11.52 27.63
CA THR A 176 -5.55 11.78 29.09
C THR A 176 -4.54 10.89 29.82
N ALA A 177 -4.50 9.60 29.49
CA ALA A 177 -3.57 8.67 30.12
C ALA A 177 -2.11 9.02 29.80
N MET A 178 -1.79 9.31 28.54
CA MET A 178 -0.43 9.66 28.13
C MET A 178 0.05 10.99 28.69
N ALA A 179 -0.84 11.97 28.92
CA ALA A 179 -0.46 13.28 29.49
C ALA A 179 0.22 13.16 30.86
N ASN A 180 -0.10 12.11 31.62
CA ASN A 180 0.43 11.87 32.97
C ASN A 180 1.50 10.74 33.00
N ALA A 181 1.83 10.14 31.87
CA ALA A 181 2.78 9.04 31.79
C ALA A 181 4.23 9.55 31.65
N PRO A 182 5.24 8.78 32.10
CA PRO A 182 6.64 9.14 31.94
C PRO A 182 7.06 9.31 30.48
N GLU A 183 7.92 10.30 30.22
CA GLU A 183 8.52 10.55 28.90
C GLU A 183 9.72 9.64 28.59
N THR A 184 10.23 8.93 29.58
CA THR A 184 11.34 8.00 29.45
C THR A 184 10.83 6.57 29.45
N LEU A 185 11.50 5.72 28.69
CA LEU A 185 11.19 4.29 28.60
C LEU A 185 12.52 3.52 28.58
N GLU A 186 12.65 2.54 29.48
CA GLU A 186 13.75 1.57 29.38
C GLU A 186 13.54 0.68 28.15
N ARG A 187 14.64 0.36 27.43
CA ARG A 187 14.57 -0.48 26.24
C ARG A 187 13.99 -1.83 26.59
N VAL A 188 12.86 -2.17 25.95
CA VAL A 188 12.28 -3.50 25.99
C VAL A 188 13.01 -4.38 24.98
N GLU A 189 13.45 -5.54 25.41
CA GLU A 189 14.16 -6.49 24.54
C GLU A 189 13.22 -7.08 23.49
N THR A 190 13.60 -6.88 22.22
CA THR A 190 12.94 -7.41 21.04
C THR A 190 13.96 -8.09 20.12
N LEU A 191 13.50 -8.93 19.21
CA LEU A 191 14.34 -9.51 18.17
C LEU A 191 13.99 -8.94 16.81
N ALA A 192 14.95 -8.87 15.91
CA ALA A 192 14.73 -8.45 14.52
C ALA A 192 13.69 -9.33 13.80
N THR A 193 13.54 -10.58 14.22
CA THR A 193 12.58 -11.57 13.70
C THR A 193 11.20 -11.51 14.38
N ASP A 194 11.02 -10.65 15.41
CA ASP A 194 9.69 -10.51 16.02
C ASP A 194 8.69 -9.90 15.04
N PRO A 195 7.44 -10.36 15.03
CA PRO A 195 6.39 -9.70 14.27
C PRO A 195 6.20 -8.25 14.72
N ILE A 196 6.13 -7.32 13.75
CA ILE A 196 5.91 -5.89 14.01
C ILE A 196 4.54 -5.41 13.52
N ALA A 197 4.03 -6.04 12.45
CA ALA A 197 2.78 -5.63 11.82
C ALA A 197 2.00 -6.82 11.24
N ILE A 198 0.67 -6.73 11.28
CA ILE A 198 -0.24 -7.60 10.54
C ILE A 198 -1.15 -6.72 9.69
N TYR A 199 -1.07 -6.85 8.35
CA TYR A 199 -1.95 -6.16 7.42
C TYR A 199 -2.99 -7.13 6.87
N PHE A 200 -4.26 -6.85 7.11
CA PHE A 200 -5.34 -7.61 6.49
C PHE A 200 -5.60 -7.12 5.07
N THR A 201 -5.46 -8.02 4.10
CA THR A 201 -5.69 -7.74 2.68
C THR A 201 -6.84 -8.57 2.14
N SER A 202 -7.59 -8.01 1.19
CA SER A 202 -8.58 -8.78 0.42
C SER A 202 -7.86 -9.85 -0.41
N GLY A 203 -8.08 -11.11 -0.07
CA GLY A 203 -7.58 -12.23 -0.85
C GLY A 203 -8.49 -12.57 -2.05
N THR A 204 -8.13 -13.62 -2.78
CA THR A 204 -9.00 -14.27 -3.78
C THR A 204 -10.10 -15.12 -3.12
N THR A 205 -10.07 -15.28 -1.80
CA THR A 205 -11.06 -15.94 -0.94
C THR A 205 -11.96 -14.91 -0.28
N ASP A 206 -13.12 -15.32 0.24
CA ASP A 206 -14.14 -14.45 0.81
C ASP A 206 -13.69 -13.68 2.06
N GLN A 207 -12.68 -14.20 2.78
CA GLN A 207 -12.14 -13.57 3.99
C GLN A 207 -10.76 -12.92 3.76
N PRO A 208 -10.50 -11.75 4.41
CA PRO A 208 -9.20 -11.10 4.33
C PRO A 208 -8.09 -11.97 4.95
N LYS A 209 -6.93 -12.03 4.29
CA LYS A 209 -5.74 -12.71 4.83
C LYS A 209 -4.86 -11.72 5.62
N GLY A 210 -4.30 -12.17 6.74
CA GLY A 210 -3.36 -11.39 7.55
C GLY A 210 -1.92 -11.62 7.07
N VAL A 211 -1.28 -10.60 6.55
CA VAL A 211 0.13 -10.60 6.12
C VAL A 211 0.99 -10.13 7.28
N ILE A 212 1.95 -10.94 7.70
CA ILE A 212 2.83 -10.67 8.84
C ILE A 212 4.18 -10.15 8.34
N HIS A 213 4.64 -9.07 8.95
CA HIS A 213 6.00 -8.54 8.77
C HIS A 213 6.74 -8.49 10.10
N ASP A 214 8.05 -8.72 10.06
CA ASP A 214 8.95 -8.66 11.20
C ASP A 214 9.59 -7.27 11.40
N CYS A 215 10.40 -7.13 12.44
CA CYS A 215 11.05 -5.86 12.79
C CYS A 215 12.03 -5.34 11.73
N THR A 216 12.41 -6.14 10.72
CA THR A 216 13.29 -5.69 9.62
C THR A 216 12.52 -5.00 8.49
N TYR A 217 11.19 -5.18 8.41
CA TYR A 217 10.34 -4.58 7.39
C TYR A 217 10.54 -3.07 7.18
N PRO A 218 10.71 -2.25 8.24
CA PRO A 218 11.02 -0.83 8.09
C PRO A 218 12.24 -0.54 7.22
N LEU A 219 13.28 -1.37 7.31
CA LEU A 219 14.53 -1.18 6.58
C LEU A 219 14.33 -1.31 5.06
N ALA A 220 13.47 -2.23 4.62
CA ALA A 220 13.19 -2.40 3.20
C ALA A 220 12.58 -1.15 2.54
N HIS A 221 11.95 -0.28 3.30
CA HIS A 221 11.34 0.95 2.80
C HIS A 221 12.32 2.10 2.57
N PHE A 222 13.59 1.94 2.91
CA PHE A 222 14.63 2.92 2.59
C PHE A 222 14.72 3.15 1.07
N VAL A 223 14.81 2.08 0.27
CA VAL A 223 14.82 2.16 -1.19
C VAL A 223 13.53 2.77 -1.73
N THR A 224 12.39 2.37 -1.17
CA THR A 224 11.07 2.95 -1.50
C THR A 224 11.05 4.46 -1.36
N ALA A 225 11.54 4.96 -0.23
CA ALA A 225 11.48 6.38 0.08
C ALA A 225 12.54 7.19 -0.68
N LYS A 226 13.81 6.78 -0.61
CA LYS A 226 14.92 7.55 -1.17
C LYS A 226 14.94 7.52 -2.69
N TYR A 227 14.85 6.33 -3.28
CA TYR A 227 15.12 6.13 -4.71
C TYR A 227 13.87 6.13 -5.60
N TRP A 228 12.68 5.95 -5.02
CA TRP A 228 11.44 6.03 -5.79
C TRP A 228 10.56 7.22 -5.41
N GLN A 229 10.38 7.51 -4.11
CA GLN A 229 9.58 8.66 -3.68
C GLN A 229 10.39 9.97 -3.62
N GLY A 230 11.71 9.91 -3.80
CA GLY A 230 12.57 11.09 -3.83
C GLY A 230 12.66 11.82 -2.51
N THR A 231 12.57 11.10 -1.39
CA THR A 231 12.70 11.74 -0.08
C THR A 231 14.16 12.07 0.24
N ARG A 232 14.38 13.16 0.95
CA ARG A 232 15.70 13.61 1.38
C ARG A 232 15.66 14.23 2.76
N ASP A 233 16.80 14.26 3.42
CA ASP A 233 16.94 14.95 4.70
C ASP A 233 16.44 16.41 4.62
N GLY A 234 15.68 16.84 5.62
CA GLY A 234 15.05 18.15 5.69
C GLY A 234 13.88 18.37 4.72
N GLY A 235 13.58 17.42 3.84
CA GLY A 235 12.42 17.47 2.95
C GLY A 235 11.08 17.28 3.69
N LEU A 236 9.99 17.41 2.93
CA LEU A 236 8.64 17.12 3.39
C LEU A 236 7.94 16.23 2.37
N HIS A 237 7.68 14.99 2.75
CA HIS A 237 7.01 14.00 1.89
C HIS A 237 5.54 13.89 2.21
N PHE A 238 4.70 13.89 1.18
CA PHE A 238 3.26 13.69 1.33
C PHE A 238 2.77 12.50 0.51
N THR A 239 2.36 11.42 1.19
CA THR A 239 1.63 10.32 0.57
C THR A 239 0.14 10.39 0.90
N VAL A 240 -0.71 10.35 -0.14
CA VAL A 240 -2.17 10.26 0.03
C VAL A 240 -2.55 8.79 0.21
N SER A 241 -2.67 8.39 1.46
CA SER A 241 -3.11 7.05 1.87
C SER A 241 -3.76 7.15 3.24
N GLU A 242 -4.70 6.27 3.54
CA GLU A 242 -5.27 6.10 4.86
C GLU A 242 -4.41 5.14 5.69
N THR A 243 -4.33 5.35 7.01
CA THR A 243 -3.44 4.60 7.91
C THR A 243 -3.78 3.13 8.05
N GLY A 244 -5.01 2.73 7.75
CA GLY A 244 -5.44 1.33 7.77
C GLY A 244 -4.87 0.44 6.66
N TRP A 245 -4.06 0.98 5.74
CA TRP A 245 -3.49 0.25 4.61
C TRP A 245 -1.96 0.19 4.68
N ALA A 246 -1.37 -0.93 4.24
CA ALA A 246 0.09 -1.08 4.16
C ALA A 246 0.78 0.05 3.39
N LYS A 247 0.12 0.66 2.39
CA LYS A 247 0.63 1.81 1.65
C LYS A 247 0.96 3.02 2.55
N SER A 248 0.35 3.14 3.72
CA SER A 248 0.70 4.20 4.67
C SER A 248 2.10 3.99 5.26
N SER A 249 2.47 2.75 5.54
CA SER A 249 3.82 2.42 6.02
C SER A 249 4.88 2.64 4.94
N TRP A 250 4.54 2.42 3.67
CA TRP A 250 5.43 2.70 2.54
C TRP A 250 5.70 4.20 2.33
N GLY A 251 4.68 5.03 2.59
CA GLY A 251 4.71 6.41 2.13
C GLY A 251 4.71 7.46 3.23
N LYS A 252 4.56 7.10 4.50
CA LYS A 252 4.50 8.11 5.56
C LYS A 252 4.89 7.59 6.95
N LEU A 253 5.88 6.71 6.98
CA LEU A 253 6.38 6.19 8.24
C LEU A 253 7.87 5.80 8.14
N TYR A 254 8.18 4.61 7.62
CA TYR A 254 9.47 3.99 7.80
C TYR A 254 10.60 4.61 6.97
N GLY A 255 10.51 4.49 5.66
CA GLY A 255 11.58 4.93 4.77
C GLY A 255 11.79 6.43 4.79
N GLN A 256 10.72 7.21 4.98
CA GLN A 256 10.79 8.66 5.10
C GLN A 256 11.61 9.05 6.34
N TRP A 257 11.34 8.45 7.48
CA TRP A 257 12.07 8.73 8.72
C TRP A 257 13.48 8.15 8.73
N LEU A 258 13.72 6.99 8.07
CA LEU A 258 15.10 6.52 7.81
C LEU A 258 15.92 7.54 7.02
N ASN A 259 15.27 8.25 6.09
CA ASN A 259 15.87 9.32 5.30
C ASN A 259 15.83 10.69 6.01
N GLU A 260 15.40 10.73 7.26
CA GLU A 260 15.26 11.96 8.04
C GLU A 260 14.39 13.02 7.34
N CYS A 261 13.47 12.57 6.52
CA CYS A 261 12.48 13.38 5.80
C CYS A 261 11.21 13.49 6.64
N ALA A 262 10.71 14.69 6.84
CA ALA A 262 9.44 14.89 7.51
C ALA A 262 8.27 14.33 6.68
N VAL A 263 7.24 13.87 7.37
CA VAL A 263 6.01 13.34 6.78
C VAL A 263 4.89 14.37 6.89
N MET A 264 4.22 14.66 5.77
CA MET A 264 2.99 15.46 5.75
C MET A 264 1.77 14.57 5.88
N VAL A 265 0.86 14.94 6.75
CA VAL A 265 -0.44 14.30 6.95
C VAL A 265 -1.54 15.35 6.86
N TYR A 266 -2.47 15.15 5.94
CA TYR A 266 -3.68 15.95 5.84
C TYR A 266 -4.87 15.08 6.17
N ASP A 267 -5.59 15.40 7.26
CA ASP A 267 -6.80 14.69 7.67
C ASP A 267 -8.02 15.34 7.05
N PHE A 268 -8.71 14.56 6.21
CA PHE A 268 -9.92 14.96 5.48
C PHE A 268 -10.87 13.78 5.35
N ASP A 269 -12.16 14.04 5.31
CA ASP A 269 -13.18 13.03 5.02
C ASP A 269 -13.48 12.95 3.52
N ASN A 270 -13.65 14.10 2.89
CA ASN A 270 -13.94 14.20 1.48
C ASN A 270 -12.74 14.76 0.72
N PHE A 271 -12.38 14.10 -0.37
CA PHE A 271 -11.27 14.55 -1.21
C PHE A 271 -11.69 15.76 -2.06
N GLU A 272 -11.03 16.89 -1.84
CA GLU A 272 -11.18 18.12 -2.62
C GLU A 272 -9.87 18.48 -3.34
N PRO A 273 -9.80 18.35 -4.69
CA PRO A 273 -8.56 18.55 -5.45
C PRO A 273 -7.91 19.92 -5.24
N LYS A 274 -8.71 20.98 -5.14
CA LYS A 274 -8.20 22.35 -4.93
C LYS A 274 -7.58 22.52 -3.55
N GLN A 275 -8.22 21.97 -2.52
CA GLN A 275 -7.68 22.00 -1.15
C GLN A 275 -6.39 21.20 -1.06
N MET A 276 -6.35 20.01 -1.65
CA MET A 276 -5.13 19.20 -1.72
C MET A 276 -3.98 19.96 -2.36
N ALA A 277 -4.21 20.64 -3.48
CA ALA A 277 -3.20 21.46 -4.15
C ALA A 277 -2.73 22.62 -3.26
N ASN A 278 -3.66 23.29 -2.56
CA ASN A 278 -3.31 24.36 -1.62
C ASN A 278 -2.45 23.86 -0.46
N ILE A 279 -2.73 22.68 0.08
CA ILE A 279 -1.95 22.04 1.15
C ILE A 279 -0.53 21.74 0.67
N ILE A 280 -0.37 21.12 -0.50
CA ILE A 280 0.95 20.84 -1.12
C ILE A 280 1.76 22.13 -1.22
N LYS A 281 1.15 23.20 -1.75
CA LYS A 281 1.80 24.51 -1.91
C LYS A 281 2.10 25.19 -0.58
N LYS A 282 1.11 25.23 0.35
CA LYS A 282 1.21 25.93 1.65
C LYS A 282 2.37 25.42 2.50
N TYR A 283 2.50 24.08 2.58
CA TYR A 283 3.51 23.48 3.45
C TYR A 283 4.86 23.24 2.75
N GLY A 284 4.96 23.55 1.46
CA GLY A 284 6.21 23.36 0.73
C GLY A 284 6.59 21.88 0.61
N VAL A 285 5.61 21.03 0.25
CA VAL A 285 5.85 19.60 0.01
C VAL A 285 6.90 19.43 -1.08
N THR A 286 7.96 18.68 -0.77
CA THR A 286 9.09 18.45 -1.70
C THR A 286 8.92 17.19 -2.53
N SER A 287 8.21 16.18 -2.01
CA SER A 287 7.90 14.96 -2.75
C SER A 287 6.47 14.48 -2.46
N PHE A 288 5.78 14.03 -3.51
CA PHE A 288 4.35 13.69 -3.45
C PHE A 288 4.09 12.31 -4.03
N CYS A 289 3.35 11.48 -3.29
CA CYS A 289 2.91 10.16 -3.72
C CYS A 289 1.39 10.03 -3.58
N ALA A 290 0.71 9.66 -4.64
CA ALA A 290 -0.74 9.44 -4.59
C ALA A 290 -1.17 8.33 -5.55
N PRO A 291 -2.34 7.69 -5.34
CA PRO A 291 -2.91 6.79 -6.33
C PRO A 291 -3.33 7.55 -7.60
N PRO A 292 -3.37 6.88 -8.76
CA PRO A 292 -3.76 7.46 -10.05
C PRO A 292 -5.07 8.24 -10.03
N THR A 293 -6.04 7.77 -9.26
CA THR A 293 -7.33 8.45 -9.09
C THR A 293 -7.17 9.88 -8.56
N ILE A 294 -6.27 10.12 -7.61
CA ILE A 294 -5.97 11.46 -7.07
C ILE A 294 -5.38 12.35 -8.17
N TYR A 295 -4.38 11.86 -8.91
CA TYR A 295 -3.77 12.60 -10.03
C TYR A 295 -4.82 12.96 -11.09
N ARG A 296 -5.73 12.03 -11.42
CA ARG A 296 -6.83 12.25 -12.38
C ARG A 296 -7.73 13.42 -11.98
N TYR A 297 -8.08 13.52 -10.70
CA TYR A 297 -8.91 14.63 -10.20
C TYR A 297 -8.11 15.92 -10.12
N MET A 298 -6.88 15.88 -9.64
CA MET A 298 -6.03 17.08 -9.52
C MET A 298 -5.74 17.71 -10.88
N THR A 299 -5.37 16.93 -11.89
CA THR A 299 -5.08 17.43 -13.25
C THR A 299 -6.29 18.03 -13.96
N ARG A 300 -7.50 17.71 -13.51
CA ARG A 300 -8.74 18.23 -14.10
C ARG A 300 -9.31 19.45 -13.36
N LYS A 301 -9.09 19.57 -12.04
CA LYS A 301 -9.85 20.48 -11.18
C LYS A 301 -8.97 21.42 -10.34
N ALA A 302 -7.66 21.21 -10.26
CA ALA A 302 -6.77 21.99 -9.42
C ALA A 302 -5.75 22.78 -10.23
N ASN A 303 -5.22 23.86 -9.63
CA ASN A 303 -4.00 24.50 -10.10
C ASN A 303 -2.79 23.75 -9.53
N LEU A 304 -1.93 23.25 -10.40
CA LEU A 304 -0.77 22.43 -10.04
C LEU A 304 0.53 23.26 -9.94
N ASP A 305 0.44 24.49 -9.43
CA ASP A 305 1.60 25.34 -9.15
C ASP A 305 2.24 24.95 -7.82
N PHE A 306 3.28 24.12 -7.87
CA PHE A 306 3.97 23.56 -6.70
C PHE A 306 5.46 23.94 -6.69
N PRO A 307 5.83 25.15 -6.26
CA PRO A 307 7.20 25.66 -6.41
C PRO A 307 8.26 24.88 -5.61
N ALA A 308 7.86 24.14 -4.57
CA ALA A 308 8.76 23.35 -3.74
C ALA A 308 8.79 21.86 -4.15
N LEU A 309 7.88 21.42 -5.03
CA LEU A 309 7.78 20.01 -5.40
C LEU A 309 8.93 19.64 -6.35
N GLU A 310 9.71 18.67 -5.95
CA GLU A 310 10.88 18.17 -6.68
C GLU A 310 10.62 16.80 -7.29
N HIS A 311 9.64 16.05 -6.74
CA HIS A 311 9.42 14.66 -7.13
C HIS A 311 7.95 14.24 -6.97
N ALA A 312 7.47 13.39 -7.90
CA ALA A 312 6.13 12.83 -7.86
C ALA A 312 6.16 11.32 -8.17
N SER A 313 5.32 10.54 -7.47
CA SER A 313 5.26 9.09 -7.65
C SER A 313 3.84 8.54 -7.51
N THR A 314 3.59 7.38 -8.09
CA THR A 314 2.28 6.69 -8.05
C THR A 314 2.44 5.18 -8.01
N ALA A 315 1.52 4.50 -7.33
CA ALA A 315 1.43 3.05 -7.30
C ALA A 315 0.02 2.57 -6.93
N GLY A 316 -0.25 1.31 -7.21
CA GLY A 316 -1.45 0.58 -6.76
C GLY A 316 -2.53 0.42 -7.82
N GLU A 317 -2.56 1.27 -8.83
CA GLU A 317 -3.52 1.22 -9.94
C GLU A 317 -2.82 1.64 -11.24
N TYR A 318 -3.49 1.39 -12.36
CA TYR A 318 -3.06 1.92 -13.66
C TYR A 318 -3.31 3.43 -13.76
N MET A 319 -2.32 4.14 -14.27
CA MET A 319 -2.43 5.55 -14.64
C MET A 319 -2.30 5.70 -16.16
N SER A 320 -3.31 6.30 -16.79
CA SER A 320 -3.33 6.48 -18.24
C SER A 320 -2.29 7.52 -18.71
N PRO A 321 -1.72 7.37 -19.91
CA PRO A 321 -0.69 8.27 -20.44
C PRO A 321 -1.08 9.76 -20.43
N ASP A 322 -2.35 10.06 -20.68
CA ASP A 322 -2.87 11.44 -20.69
C ASP A 322 -2.76 12.14 -19.33
N ILE A 323 -2.82 11.38 -18.23
CA ILE A 323 -2.67 11.95 -16.87
C ILE A 323 -1.20 12.25 -16.58
N PHE A 324 -0.27 11.37 -16.99
CA PHE A 324 1.17 11.63 -16.92
C PHE A 324 1.52 12.91 -17.69
N GLU A 325 1.07 13.02 -18.93
CA GLU A 325 1.30 14.18 -19.78
C GLU A 325 0.75 15.48 -19.18
N LYS A 326 -0.51 15.46 -18.71
CA LYS A 326 -1.13 16.64 -18.08
C LYS A 326 -0.39 17.10 -16.84
N PHE A 327 0.04 16.16 -15.99
CA PHE A 327 0.79 16.49 -14.78
C PHE A 327 2.17 17.05 -15.14
N ARG A 328 2.89 16.41 -16.07
CA ARG A 328 4.19 16.87 -16.57
C ARG A 328 4.11 18.26 -17.18
N ASN A 329 3.10 18.53 -18.02
CA ASN A 329 2.90 19.84 -18.64
C ASN A 329 2.60 20.93 -17.61
N ALA A 330 1.93 20.61 -16.51
CA ALA A 330 1.58 21.57 -15.48
C ALA A 330 2.71 21.82 -14.46
N THR A 331 3.55 20.82 -14.16
CA THR A 331 4.55 20.89 -13.08
C THR A 331 6.00 20.81 -13.56
N GLY A 332 6.24 20.36 -14.78
CA GLY A 332 7.57 20.01 -15.28
C GLY A 332 8.13 18.68 -14.73
N LEU A 333 7.35 17.93 -13.94
CA LEU A 333 7.80 16.72 -13.26
C LEU A 333 7.16 15.45 -13.85
N ASP A 334 7.96 14.39 -13.95
CA ASP A 334 7.44 13.05 -14.23
C ASP A 334 6.79 12.47 -12.97
N VAL A 335 5.68 11.74 -13.17
CA VAL A 335 5.11 10.88 -12.11
C VAL A 335 5.72 9.49 -12.25
N ARG A 336 6.49 9.07 -11.27
CA ARG A 336 7.22 7.81 -11.32
C ARG A 336 6.35 6.65 -10.81
N GLY A 337 6.02 5.71 -11.70
CA GLY A 337 5.30 4.49 -11.36
C GLY A 337 6.14 3.56 -10.48
N GLY A 338 5.47 2.81 -9.60
CA GLY A 338 6.09 1.78 -8.77
C GLY A 338 5.14 0.62 -8.50
N TYR A 339 5.71 -0.56 -8.24
CA TYR A 339 4.99 -1.80 -8.00
C TYR A 339 5.56 -2.58 -6.82
N GLY A 340 4.67 -3.14 -6.04
CA GLY A 340 4.91 -4.08 -4.97
C GLY A 340 3.57 -4.49 -4.36
N GLN A 341 3.61 -5.33 -3.35
CA GLN A 341 2.43 -5.90 -2.70
C GLN A 341 2.44 -5.63 -1.19
N THR A 342 1.36 -5.95 -0.51
CA THR A 342 1.35 -5.94 0.96
C THR A 342 2.39 -6.92 1.52
N GLU A 343 2.63 -8.00 0.83
CA GLU A 343 3.58 -9.06 1.15
C GLU A 343 5.05 -8.66 0.97
N THR A 344 5.31 -7.50 0.33
CA THR A 344 6.68 -7.07 -0.01
C THR A 344 6.87 -5.58 0.26
N ALA A 345 8.09 -5.09 0.14
CA ALA A 345 8.35 -3.69 -0.14
C ALA A 345 8.28 -3.43 -1.66
N LEU A 346 8.83 -2.31 -2.14
CA LEU A 346 8.84 -1.94 -3.55
C LEU A 346 9.74 -2.89 -4.36
N LEU A 347 9.17 -3.58 -5.35
CA LEU A 347 9.88 -4.53 -6.21
C LEU A 347 10.37 -3.91 -7.51
N LEU A 348 9.52 -3.15 -8.18
CA LEU A 348 9.79 -2.49 -9.45
C LEU A 348 9.43 -1.01 -9.34
N ALA A 349 10.22 -0.13 -9.93
CA ALA A 349 9.86 1.27 -10.06
C ALA A 349 10.62 2.00 -11.18
N ASN A 350 10.08 3.14 -11.57
CA ASN A 350 10.80 4.17 -12.30
C ASN A 350 11.70 4.93 -11.30
N TYR A 351 12.84 4.34 -10.93
CA TYR A 351 13.75 4.88 -9.91
C TYR A 351 14.43 6.18 -10.34
N ILE A 352 14.92 6.96 -9.38
CA ILE A 352 15.83 8.08 -9.63
C ILE A 352 17.08 7.54 -10.33
N GLY A 353 17.60 8.32 -11.28
CA GLY A 353 18.73 7.91 -12.12
C GLY A 353 18.35 6.98 -13.28
N VAL A 354 17.05 6.59 -13.39
CA VAL A 354 16.52 5.81 -14.53
C VAL A 354 15.54 6.68 -15.31
N PRO A 355 15.58 6.72 -16.66
CA PRO A 355 14.58 7.41 -17.46
C PRO A 355 13.16 6.92 -17.11
N SER A 356 12.23 7.84 -16.86
CA SER A 356 10.84 7.44 -16.54
C SER A 356 10.10 7.02 -17.81
N ARG A 357 9.33 5.92 -17.73
CA ARG A 357 8.42 5.49 -18.79
C ARG A 357 7.01 5.45 -18.26
N ASP A 358 6.14 6.24 -18.86
CA ASP A 358 4.73 6.34 -18.49
C ASP A 358 4.08 4.96 -18.55
N SER A 359 3.26 4.65 -17.56
CA SER A 359 2.53 3.37 -17.41
C SER A 359 3.40 2.11 -17.22
N SER A 360 4.74 2.18 -17.34
CA SER A 360 5.58 1.04 -16.97
C SER A 360 5.70 0.88 -15.46
N LEU A 361 5.95 -0.35 -15.00
CA LEU A 361 6.33 -0.61 -13.61
C LEU A 361 7.77 -0.19 -13.31
N GLY A 362 8.55 0.19 -14.34
CA GLY A 362 9.96 0.55 -14.22
C GLY A 362 10.89 -0.66 -14.30
N VAL A 363 11.96 -0.62 -13.51
CA VAL A 363 13.02 -1.63 -13.46
C VAL A 363 13.10 -2.27 -12.06
N PRO A 364 13.77 -3.42 -11.90
CA PRO A 364 13.92 -4.07 -10.61
C PRO A 364 14.62 -3.22 -9.55
N SER A 365 14.16 -3.37 -8.30
CA SER A 365 14.85 -2.84 -7.12
C SER A 365 16.22 -3.52 -6.97
N ALA A 366 17.26 -2.74 -6.72
CA ALA A 366 18.58 -3.29 -6.41
C ALA A 366 18.60 -4.12 -5.09
N GLN A 367 17.56 -3.99 -4.27
CA GLN A 367 17.42 -4.73 -3.01
C GLN A 367 17.09 -6.21 -3.21
N TYR A 368 16.53 -6.59 -4.37
CA TYR A 368 16.00 -7.93 -4.60
C TYR A 368 16.55 -8.55 -5.89
N HIS A 369 16.80 -9.85 -5.86
CA HIS A 369 17.00 -10.62 -7.09
C HIS A 369 15.62 -11.02 -7.64
N ILE A 370 15.20 -10.37 -8.72
CA ILE A 370 13.88 -10.56 -9.35
C ILE A 370 14.04 -11.30 -10.66
N GLU A 371 13.24 -12.34 -10.85
CA GLU A 371 13.12 -13.08 -12.11
C GLU A 371 11.66 -13.08 -12.61
N LEU A 372 11.49 -13.30 -13.91
CA LEU A 372 10.21 -13.67 -14.50
C LEU A 372 10.24 -15.14 -14.86
N ARG A 373 9.32 -15.95 -14.30
CA ARG A 373 9.26 -17.39 -14.52
C ARG A 373 7.97 -17.84 -15.21
N GLY A 374 8.12 -18.74 -16.17
CA GLY A 374 7.00 -19.43 -16.83
C GLY A 374 6.34 -20.47 -15.92
N GLU A 375 5.28 -21.13 -16.41
CA GLU A 375 4.58 -22.20 -15.67
C GLU A 375 5.49 -23.44 -15.40
N ASP A 376 6.54 -23.62 -16.19
CA ASP A 376 7.54 -24.66 -15.96
C ASP A 376 8.60 -24.30 -14.92
N GLY A 377 8.43 -23.12 -14.28
CA GLY A 377 9.34 -22.59 -13.25
C GLY A 377 10.67 -22.05 -13.78
N LYS A 378 10.86 -22.00 -15.13
CA LYS A 378 12.08 -21.47 -15.73
C LYS A 378 11.95 -19.98 -16.07
N PRO A 379 13.08 -19.25 -16.10
CA PRO A 379 13.10 -17.87 -16.59
C PRO A 379 12.57 -17.78 -18.02
N VAL A 380 11.79 -16.71 -18.28
CA VAL A 380 11.25 -16.40 -19.62
C VAL A 380 12.13 -15.37 -20.35
N ALA A 381 12.07 -15.35 -21.68
CA ALA A 381 12.76 -14.37 -22.50
C ALA A 381 12.08 -12.99 -22.47
N ASP A 382 12.77 -11.95 -22.96
CA ASP A 382 12.19 -10.63 -23.15
C ASP A 382 10.98 -10.69 -24.10
N GLY A 383 9.92 -9.99 -23.74
CA GLY A 383 8.63 -10.00 -24.42
C GLY A 383 7.72 -11.16 -24.03
N GLU A 384 8.21 -12.18 -23.35
CA GLU A 384 7.38 -13.27 -22.84
C GLU A 384 6.79 -12.95 -21.47
N ILE A 385 5.57 -13.44 -21.24
CA ILE A 385 4.87 -13.25 -19.98
C ILE A 385 5.34 -14.30 -18.98
N GLY A 386 5.78 -13.84 -17.81
CA GLY A 386 6.14 -14.69 -16.68
C GLY A 386 5.55 -14.17 -15.37
N GLU A 387 5.53 -15.04 -14.36
CA GLU A 387 5.27 -14.63 -12.99
C GLU A 387 6.50 -13.93 -12.44
N ILE A 388 6.31 -12.75 -11.81
CA ILE A 388 7.40 -12.10 -11.07
C ILE A 388 7.65 -12.85 -9.76
N VAL A 389 8.89 -13.28 -9.56
CA VAL A 389 9.32 -13.99 -8.36
C VAL A 389 10.55 -13.30 -7.73
N ILE A 390 10.69 -13.44 -6.41
CA ILE A 390 11.89 -13.00 -5.69
C ILE A 390 12.71 -14.25 -5.36
N VAL A 391 13.96 -14.24 -5.81
CA VAL A 391 14.92 -15.33 -5.55
C VAL A 391 15.78 -14.97 -4.33
N PRO A 392 15.72 -15.73 -3.22
CA PRO A 392 16.55 -15.50 -2.07
C PRO A 392 18.04 -15.57 -2.43
N GLN A 393 18.81 -14.59 -1.98
CA GLN A 393 20.26 -14.60 -2.15
C GLN A 393 20.93 -15.24 -0.94
N ASN A 394 21.92 -16.10 -1.18
CA ASN A 394 22.68 -16.79 -0.15
C ASN A 394 21.83 -17.59 0.86
N GLY A 395 20.62 -18.02 0.45
CA GLY A 395 19.69 -18.74 1.33
C GLY A 395 19.06 -17.89 2.44
N GLN A 396 19.23 -16.56 2.39
CA GLN A 396 18.66 -15.65 3.38
C GLN A 396 17.26 -15.20 2.96
N HIS A 397 16.36 -15.08 3.94
CA HIS A 397 15.05 -14.50 3.72
C HIS A 397 15.20 -13.01 3.34
N PRO A 398 14.61 -12.54 2.22
CA PRO A 398 14.77 -11.16 1.77
C PRO A 398 14.09 -10.17 2.72
N VAL A 399 14.83 -9.17 3.19
CA VAL A 399 14.31 -8.12 4.07
C VAL A 399 13.12 -7.41 3.42
N GLY A 400 12.00 -7.29 4.15
CA GLY A 400 10.78 -6.63 3.68
C GLY A 400 9.82 -7.54 2.91
N VAL A 401 10.16 -8.81 2.67
CA VAL A 401 9.19 -9.82 2.25
C VAL A 401 8.50 -10.38 3.49
N LEU A 402 7.22 -10.73 3.38
CA LEU A 402 6.42 -11.21 4.52
C LEU A 402 7.13 -12.35 5.28
N SER A 403 7.01 -12.34 6.60
CA SER A 403 7.51 -13.42 7.46
C SER A 403 6.48 -14.55 7.67
N GLY A 404 5.24 -14.36 7.26
CA GLY A 404 4.18 -15.37 7.34
C GLY A 404 2.81 -14.85 6.91
N TYR A 405 1.86 -15.79 6.79
CA TYR A 405 0.43 -15.48 6.80
C TYR A 405 -0.17 -15.92 8.12
N LEU A 406 -1.05 -15.12 8.67
CA LEU A 406 -1.68 -15.37 9.96
C LEU A 406 -2.49 -16.67 9.89
N ASP A 407 -2.11 -17.67 10.72
CA ASP A 407 -2.73 -18.99 10.82
C ASP A 407 -2.94 -19.72 9.48
N ASP A 408 -2.09 -19.45 8.47
CA ASP A 408 -2.19 -20.06 7.13
C ASP A 408 -0.79 -20.47 6.60
N GLU A 409 -0.18 -21.45 7.26
CA GLU A 409 1.12 -22.02 6.90
C GLU A 409 1.12 -22.60 5.49
N ALA A 410 0.03 -23.27 5.09
CA ALA A 410 -0.09 -23.83 3.74
C ALA A 410 -0.02 -22.76 2.64
N ARG A 411 -0.57 -21.57 2.89
CA ARG A 411 -0.44 -20.43 1.99
C ARG A 411 1.00 -19.90 1.96
N TYR A 412 1.66 -19.84 3.10
CA TYR A 412 3.05 -19.40 3.18
C TYR A 412 3.97 -20.36 2.43
N GLU A 413 3.83 -21.68 2.65
CA GLU A 413 4.57 -22.70 1.90
C GLU A 413 4.32 -22.60 0.39
N LYS A 414 3.07 -22.38 -0.01
CA LYS A 414 2.71 -22.18 -1.42
C LYS A 414 3.36 -20.91 -2.01
N ALA A 415 3.40 -19.82 -1.25
CA ALA A 415 4.02 -18.58 -1.68
C ALA A 415 5.54 -18.72 -1.84
N TRP A 416 6.18 -19.68 -1.15
CA TRP A 416 7.61 -19.99 -1.23
C TRP A 416 7.91 -21.29 -1.96
N ALA A 417 6.98 -21.79 -2.78
CA ALA A 417 7.18 -23.01 -3.53
C ALA A 417 8.45 -22.95 -4.40
N GLY A 418 9.18 -24.06 -4.48
CA GLY A 418 10.42 -24.11 -5.25
C GLY A 418 11.55 -23.20 -4.75
N GLY A 419 11.46 -22.69 -3.50
CA GLY A 419 12.50 -21.87 -2.86
C GLY A 419 12.57 -20.43 -3.36
N VAL A 420 11.52 -19.93 -4.01
CA VAL A 420 11.38 -18.53 -4.44
C VAL A 420 10.05 -17.98 -3.98
N PHE A 421 9.98 -16.68 -3.75
CA PHE A 421 8.71 -16.04 -3.40
C PHE A 421 7.88 -15.73 -4.65
N HIS A 422 6.67 -16.28 -4.71
CA HIS A 422 5.70 -16.11 -5.79
C HIS A 422 4.75 -14.95 -5.50
N THR A 423 4.76 -13.92 -6.35
CA THR A 423 3.85 -12.77 -6.20
C THR A 423 2.44 -13.06 -6.72
N GLY A 424 2.28 -14.02 -7.63
CA GLY A 424 1.04 -14.30 -8.34
C GLY A 424 0.70 -13.25 -9.40
N ASP A 425 1.62 -12.34 -9.75
CA ASP A 425 1.41 -11.32 -10.77
C ASP A 425 2.17 -11.64 -12.06
N ALA A 426 1.46 -11.55 -13.19
CA ALA A 426 1.97 -11.80 -14.54
C ALA A 426 2.50 -10.49 -15.14
N ILE A 427 3.73 -10.51 -15.60
CA ILE A 427 4.49 -9.35 -16.06
C ILE A 427 5.32 -9.77 -17.27
N TYR A 428 5.64 -8.85 -18.17
CA TYR A 428 6.67 -9.07 -19.19
C TYR A 428 7.73 -7.97 -19.10
N ARG A 429 8.94 -8.27 -19.57
CA ARG A 429 10.06 -7.33 -19.68
C ARG A 429 10.26 -7.00 -21.16
N ASP A 430 10.33 -5.72 -21.51
CA ASP A 430 10.65 -5.29 -22.87
C ASP A 430 12.17 -5.36 -23.16
N SER A 431 12.53 -5.14 -24.43
CA SER A 431 13.92 -5.18 -24.90
C SER A 431 14.83 -4.10 -24.28
N ASP A 432 14.25 -3.06 -23.68
CA ASP A 432 14.98 -1.99 -22.99
C ASP A 432 15.09 -2.26 -21.47
N GLY A 433 14.55 -3.38 -21.00
CA GLY A 433 14.61 -3.83 -19.61
C GLY A 433 13.54 -3.26 -18.69
N TYR A 434 12.49 -2.62 -19.23
CA TYR A 434 11.35 -2.16 -18.44
C TYR A 434 10.30 -3.25 -18.29
N TYR A 435 9.66 -3.26 -17.12
CA TYR A 435 8.65 -4.24 -16.75
C TYR A 435 7.25 -3.66 -16.92
N TRP A 436 6.33 -4.50 -17.42
CA TRP A 436 4.97 -4.12 -17.77
C TRP A 436 3.97 -5.09 -17.16
N PHE A 437 2.98 -4.55 -16.46
CA PHE A 437 1.95 -5.34 -15.81
C PHE A 437 1.01 -5.96 -16.85
N HIS A 438 0.78 -7.26 -16.75
CA HIS A 438 -0.12 -7.99 -17.64
C HIS A 438 -1.40 -8.46 -16.94
N GLY A 439 -1.37 -8.65 -15.64
CA GLY A 439 -2.51 -9.07 -14.83
C GLY A 439 -2.09 -9.95 -13.65
N ARG A 440 -3.10 -10.53 -12.99
CA ARG A 440 -2.84 -11.61 -12.03
C ARG A 440 -2.59 -12.89 -12.81
N PHE A 441 -1.68 -13.73 -12.34
CA PHE A 441 -1.37 -15.00 -12.99
C PHE A 441 -2.58 -15.95 -12.99
N ASP A 442 -3.43 -15.87 -11.96
CA ASP A 442 -4.69 -16.59 -11.82
C ASP A 442 -5.89 -15.93 -12.55
N ASP A 443 -5.74 -14.69 -13.04
CA ASP A 443 -6.74 -13.97 -13.83
C ASP A 443 -6.51 -14.11 -15.34
N ILE A 444 -5.39 -14.69 -15.78
CA ILE A 444 -5.07 -14.87 -17.20
C ILE A 444 -6.14 -15.72 -17.87
N ILE A 445 -6.69 -15.19 -18.95
CA ILE A 445 -7.71 -15.85 -19.77
C ILE A 445 -7.02 -16.79 -20.74
N LYS A 446 -7.36 -18.09 -20.67
CA LYS A 446 -6.84 -19.12 -21.58
C LYS A 446 -7.83 -19.35 -22.70
N SER A 447 -7.69 -18.65 -23.82
CA SER A 447 -8.61 -18.67 -24.95
C SER A 447 -7.94 -19.12 -26.26
N GLY A 448 -8.39 -20.22 -26.85
CA GLY A 448 -7.87 -20.71 -28.12
C GLY A 448 -6.36 -21.03 -28.13
N GLY A 449 -5.80 -21.44 -27.00
CA GLY A 449 -4.36 -21.69 -26.84
C GLY A 449 -3.54 -20.45 -26.49
N TYR A 450 -4.14 -19.26 -26.46
CA TYR A 450 -3.48 -18.01 -26.08
C TYR A 450 -3.68 -17.72 -24.61
N ARG A 451 -2.70 -17.00 -24.02
CA ARG A 451 -2.75 -16.43 -22.68
C ARG A 451 -2.99 -14.93 -22.81
N ILE A 452 -4.10 -14.47 -22.31
CA ILE A 452 -4.59 -13.11 -22.51
C ILE A 452 -4.76 -12.45 -21.16
N GLY A 453 -4.02 -11.37 -20.93
CA GLY A 453 -4.19 -10.56 -19.75
C GLY A 453 -5.48 -9.74 -19.84
N PRO A 454 -6.38 -9.84 -18.86
CA PRO A 454 -7.60 -9.03 -18.86
C PRO A 454 -7.31 -7.53 -18.83
N TYR A 455 -6.22 -7.15 -18.22
CA TYR A 455 -5.81 -5.76 -18.01
C TYR A 455 -5.62 -4.97 -19.31
N GLU A 456 -4.98 -5.56 -20.31
CA GLU A 456 -4.76 -4.93 -21.62
C GLU A 456 -6.08 -4.58 -22.33
N ILE A 457 -7.08 -5.44 -22.16
CA ILE A 457 -8.41 -5.21 -22.74
C ILE A 457 -9.16 -4.15 -21.95
N GLU A 458 -9.05 -4.18 -20.63
CA GLU A 458 -9.61 -3.14 -19.73
C GLU A 458 -9.04 -1.76 -20.05
N GLU A 459 -7.74 -1.67 -20.32
CA GLU A 459 -7.07 -0.43 -20.71
C GLU A 459 -7.67 0.15 -22.00
N VAL A 460 -7.94 -0.68 -22.97
CA VAL A 460 -8.58 -0.25 -24.24
C VAL A 460 -10.02 0.18 -23.98
N LEU A 461 -10.79 -0.60 -23.22
CA LEU A 461 -12.18 -0.29 -22.88
C LEU A 461 -12.33 1.05 -22.15
N MET A 462 -11.42 1.35 -21.24
CA MET A 462 -11.43 2.61 -20.47
C MET A 462 -11.18 3.87 -21.31
N LYS A 463 -10.73 3.72 -22.56
CA LYS A 463 -10.61 4.84 -23.53
C LYS A 463 -11.94 5.21 -24.17
N HIS A 464 -12.95 4.32 -24.11
CA HIS A 464 -14.26 4.58 -24.70
C HIS A 464 -15.09 5.51 -23.82
N PRO A 465 -15.71 6.60 -24.37
CA PRO A 465 -16.40 7.62 -23.57
C PRO A 465 -17.61 7.10 -22.78
N ALA A 466 -18.23 6.01 -23.24
CA ALA A 466 -19.36 5.39 -22.54
C ALA A 466 -18.95 4.48 -21.38
N VAL A 467 -17.67 4.18 -21.20
CA VAL A 467 -17.18 3.28 -20.14
C VAL A 467 -16.73 4.10 -18.94
N LEU A 468 -17.40 3.93 -17.80
CA LEU A 468 -17.01 4.51 -16.52
C LEU A 468 -16.03 3.59 -15.79
N GLU A 469 -16.37 2.32 -15.70
CA GLU A 469 -15.57 1.25 -15.09
C GLU A 469 -15.77 -0.05 -15.90
N CYS A 470 -14.75 -0.89 -15.93
CA CYS A 470 -14.87 -2.21 -16.54
C CYS A 470 -14.06 -3.28 -15.80
N SER A 471 -14.46 -4.51 -15.98
CA SER A 471 -13.77 -5.71 -15.54
C SER A 471 -13.81 -6.73 -16.67
N VAL A 472 -12.67 -7.33 -17.00
CA VAL A 472 -12.57 -8.36 -18.03
C VAL A 472 -12.21 -9.69 -17.40
N ILE A 473 -12.97 -10.72 -17.74
CA ILE A 473 -12.81 -12.10 -17.23
C ILE A 473 -12.91 -13.12 -18.35
N GLY A 474 -12.33 -14.30 -18.13
CA GLY A 474 -12.59 -15.48 -18.95
C GLY A 474 -13.84 -16.20 -18.45
N VAL A 475 -14.75 -16.50 -19.37
CA VAL A 475 -15.94 -17.33 -19.09
C VAL A 475 -15.88 -18.63 -19.88
N PRO A 476 -16.45 -19.75 -19.41
CA PRO A 476 -16.40 -21.02 -20.11
C PRO A 476 -16.89 -20.92 -21.57
N ASP A 477 -16.13 -21.47 -22.50
CA ASP A 477 -16.48 -21.55 -23.95
C ASP A 477 -16.12 -22.93 -24.52
N LYS A 478 -17.07 -23.56 -25.17
CA LYS A 478 -16.91 -24.95 -25.68
C LYS A 478 -15.84 -25.10 -26.76
N LEU A 479 -15.56 -24.05 -27.52
CA LEU A 479 -14.60 -24.09 -28.64
C LEU A 479 -13.21 -23.58 -28.25
N ARG A 480 -13.15 -22.58 -27.37
CA ARG A 480 -11.92 -21.88 -27.02
C ARG A 480 -11.38 -22.20 -25.62
N GLY A 481 -12.12 -23.02 -24.85
CA GLY A 481 -11.88 -23.18 -23.42
C GLY A 481 -12.47 -22.01 -22.63
N GLN A 482 -12.05 -20.78 -22.94
CA GLN A 482 -12.64 -19.56 -22.38
C GLN A 482 -12.92 -18.53 -23.48
N ALA A 483 -14.03 -17.79 -23.34
CA ALA A 483 -14.33 -16.57 -24.09
C ALA A 483 -14.05 -15.33 -23.24
N ILE A 484 -13.65 -14.25 -23.89
CA ILE A 484 -13.38 -12.97 -23.22
C ILE A 484 -14.70 -12.22 -23.02
N LYS A 485 -15.03 -11.93 -21.76
CA LYS A 485 -16.23 -11.18 -21.36
C LYS A 485 -15.83 -9.91 -20.62
N ALA A 486 -16.41 -8.78 -21.02
CA ALA A 486 -16.33 -7.53 -20.26
C ALA A 486 -17.62 -7.30 -19.46
N ILE A 487 -17.47 -6.91 -18.20
CA ILE A 487 -18.52 -6.39 -17.34
C ILE A 487 -18.28 -4.89 -17.26
N ILE A 488 -19.28 -4.06 -17.59
CA ILE A 488 -19.11 -2.62 -17.80
C ILE A 488 -20.14 -1.82 -16.99
N VAL A 489 -19.67 -0.82 -16.24
CA VAL A 489 -20.51 0.25 -15.71
C VAL A 489 -20.45 1.41 -16.69
N LEU A 490 -21.62 1.88 -17.13
CA LEU A 490 -21.70 2.98 -18.10
C LEU A 490 -21.45 4.35 -17.45
N ALA A 491 -20.88 5.24 -18.21
CA ALA A 491 -20.74 6.64 -17.85
C ALA A 491 -22.11 7.35 -17.84
N PRO A 492 -22.31 8.40 -17.02
CA PRO A 492 -23.55 9.17 -17.01
C PRO A 492 -23.95 9.66 -18.39
N GLY A 493 -25.22 9.45 -18.75
CA GLY A 493 -25.78 9.84 -20.06
C GLY A 493 -25.79 8.72 -21.11
N TYR A 494 -25.30 7.53 -20.77
CA TYR A 494 -25.38 6.34 -21.63
C TYR A 494 -26.32 5.31 -21.02
N GLU A 495 -27.10 4.63 -21.89
CA GLU A 495 -28.07 3.61 -21.53
C GLU A 495 -27.69 2.26 -22.16
N PRO A 496 -27.88 1.12 -21.47
CA PRO A 496 -27.64 -0.19 -22.02
C PRO A 496 -28.46 -0.45 -23.29
N SER A 497 -27.79 -0.79 -24.38
CA SER A 497 -28.46 -1.14 -25.64
C SER A 497 -27.61 -2.08 -26.49
N ARG A 498 -28.25 -2.82 -27.41
CA ARG A 498 -27.52 -3.66 -28.38
C ARG A 498 -26.65 -2.84 -29.35
N ALA A 499 -27.02 -1.59 -29.59
CA ALA A 499 -26.23 -0.69 -30.42
C ALA A 499 -24.93 -0.29 -29.71
N LEU A 500 -25.03 0.09 -28.44
CA LEU A 500 -23.89 0.45 -27.60
C LEU A 500 -22.98 -0.75 -27.32
N ASP A 501 -23.53 -1.97 -27.09
CA ASP A 501 -22.75 -3.21 -26.99
C ASP A 501 -21.86 -3.40 -28.24
N ARG A 502 -22.45 -3.25 -29.42
CA ARG A 502 -21.71 -3.38 -30.68
C ARG A 502 -20.66 -2.29 -30.84
N GLU A 503 -21.01 -1.05 -30.57
CA GLU A 503 -20.11 0.11 -30.63
C GLU A 503 -18.85 -0.08 -29.75
N ILE A 504 -19.03 -0.42 -28.47
CA ILE A 504 -17.93 -0.65 -27.53
C ILE A 504 -17.09 -1.86 -27.97
N ARG A 505 -17.72 -2.93 -28.42
CA ARG A 505 -17.04 -4.13 -28.87
C ARG A 505 -16.19 -3.85 -30.12
N ASP A 506 -16.77 -3.18 -31.12
CA ASP A 506 -16.07 -2.83 -32.35
C ASP A 506 -14.91 -1.86 -32.07
N PHE A 507 -15.12 -0.88 -31.21
CA PHE A 507 -14.07 0.03 -30.73
C PHE A 507 -12.92 -0.74 -30.08
N CYS A 508 -13.25 -1.62 -29.13
CA CYS A 508 -12.24 -2.40 -28.42
C CYS A 508 -11.48 -3.34 -29.38
N ASN A 509 -12.20 -4.08 -30.20
CA ASN A 509 -11.62 -5.07 -31.12
C ASN A 509 -10.79 -4.43 -32.24
N SER A 510 -11.09 -3.20 -32.64
CA SER A 510 -10.29 -2.46 -33.64
C SER A 510 -8.87 -2.11 -33.16
N GLN A 511 -8.64 -2.10 -31.86
CA GLN A 511 -7.35 -1.74 -31.25
C GLN A 511 -6.56 -2.96 -30.76
N LEU A 512 -7.14 -4.17 -30.86
CA LEU A 512 -6.58 -5.41 -30.33
C LEU A 512 -6.37 -6.45 -31.42
N ALA A 513 -5.37 -7.31 -31.24
CA ALA A 513 -5.18 -8.48 -32.08
C ALA A 513 -6.38 -9.44 -31.96
N GLU A 514 -6.71 -10.17 -33.04
CA GLU A 514 -7.92 -10.99 -33.15
C GLU A 514 -8.10 -12.01 -32.02
N TYR A 515 -7.03 -12.60 -31.51
CA TYR A 515 -7.09 -13.57 -30.41
C TYR A 515 -7.47 -12.93 -29.06
N LYS A 516 -7.38 -11.58 -28.93
CA LYS A 516 -7.78 -10.78 -27.77
C LYS A 516 -9.18 -10.19 -27.91
N TRP A 517 -9.89 -10.46 -28.98
CA TRP A 517 -11.17 -9.83 -29.23
C TRP A 517 -12.20 -10.15 -28.17
N LEU A 518 -12.82 -9.09 -27.67
CA LEU A 518 -13.95 -9.14 -26.77
C LEU A 518 -15.15 -9.84 -27.43
N ARG A 519 -15.71 -10.83 -26.75
CA ARG A 519 -16.80 -11.66 -27.28
C ARG A 519 -18.14 -11.34 -26.64
N LEU A 520 -18.13 -11.03 -25.35
CA LEU A 520 -19.31 -10.81 -24.54
C LEU A 520 -19.19 -9.51 -23.77
N ILE A 521 -20.30 -8.77 -23.66
CA ILE A 521 -20.43 -7.59 -22.80
C ILE A 521 -21.64 -7.80 -21.90
N GLU A 522 -21.49 -7.44 -20.63
CA GLU A 522 -22.58 -7.32 -19.65
C GLU A 522 -22.53 -5.92 -19.05
N PHE A 523 -23.68 -5.21 -19.12
CA PHE A 523 -23.80 -3.91 -18.45
C PHE A 523 -24.37 -4.12 -17.06
N VAL A 524 -23.77 -3.46 -16.07
CA VAL A 524 -24.17 -3.51 -14.66
C VAL A 524 -24.23 -2.09 -14.09
N ASP A 525 -25.04 -1.92 -13.04
CA ASP A 525 -25.20 -0.61 -12.39
C ASP A 525 -23.99 -0.24 -11.55
N ALA A 526 -23.33 -1.22 -10.94
CA ALA A 526 -22.14 -1.04 -10.12
C ALA A 526 -21.27 -2.31 -10.12
N MET A 527 -19.97 -2.13 -9.85
CA MET A 527 -19.03 -3.25 -9.63
C MET A 527 -18.99 -3.63 -8.15
N ASP A 528 -18.99 -4.94 -7.87
CA ASP A 528 -18.66 -5.45 -6.55
C ASP A 528 -17.18 -5.21 -6.26
N LYS A 529 -16.91 -4.46 -5.18
CA LYS A 529 -15.57 -4.05 -4.78
C LYS A 529 -15.24 -4.49 -3.37
N THR A 530 -13.96 -4.67 -3.15
CA THR A 530 -13.41 -4.81 -1.79
C THR A 530 -13.49 -3.46 -1.07
N ILE A 531 -13.30 -3.45 0.25
CA ILE A 531 -13.21 -2.22 1.06
C ILE A 531 -12.09 -1.28 0.54
N SER A 532 -11.05 -1.85 -0.07
CA SER A 532 -9.96 -1.09 -0.70
C SER A 532 -10.29 -0.54 -2.10
N GLY A 533 -11.51 -0.76 -2.62
CA GLY A 533 -11.96 -0.28 -3.92
C GLY A 533 -11.60 -1.18 -5.10
N LYS A 534 -10.95 -2.34 -4.90
CA LYS A 534 -10.60 -3.29 -5.97
C LYS A 534 -11.80 -4.13 -6.38
N ILE A 535 -11.99 -4.32 -7.70
CA ILE A 535 -13.06 -5.16 -8.25
C ILE A 535 -12.81 -6.63 -7.88
N LYS A 536 -13.85 -7.32 -7.43
CA LYS A 536 -13.81 -8.72 -7.00
C LYS A 536 -13.93 -9.69 -8.19
N LYS A 537 -12.91 -9.72 -9.08
CA LYS A 537 -12.91 -10.57 -10.29
C LYS A 537 -13.12 -12.06 -10.01
N ALA A 538 -12.58 -12.56 -8.89
CA ALA A 538 -12.74 -13.97 -8.53
C ALA A 538 -14.21 -14.34 -8.29
N GLU A 539 -14.99 -13.45 -7.66
CA GLU A 539 -16.44 -13.66 -7.47
C GLU A 539 -17.19 -13.60 -8.79
N GLN A 540 -16.83 -12.65 -9.66
CA GLN A 540 -17.40 -12.56 -11.02
C GLN A 540 -17.17 -13.87 -11.81
N ARG A 541 -15.94 -14.43 -11.78
CA ARG A 541 -15.65 -15.71 -12.44
C ARG A 541 -16.45 -16.89 -11.86
N ARG A 542 -16.58 -16.94 -10.51
CA ARG A 542 -17.39 -18.00 -9.86
C ARG A 542 -18.87 -17.90 -10.26
N ALA A 543 -19.42 -16.68 -10.29
CA ALA A 543 -20.80 -16.44 -10.70
C ALA A 543 -21.04 -16.90 -12.14
N GLU A 544 -20.11 -16.61 -13.05
CA GLU A 544 -20.19 -17.06 -14.45
C GLU A 544 -20.03 -18.58 -14.60
N ALA A 545 -19.10 -19.18 -13.86
CA ALA A 545 -18.93 -20.63 -13.87
C ALA A 545 -20.17 -21.37 -13.33
N ALA A 546 -20.91 -20.77 -12.39
CA ALA A 546 -22.17 -21.33 -11.88
C ALA A 546 -23.36 -21.16 -12.85
N ARG A 547 -23.27 -20.24 -13.83
CA ARG A 547 -24.29 -20.01 -14.87
C ARG A 547 -24.08 -20.89 -16.12
N ALA A 548 -22.87 -21.44 -16.32
CA ALA A 548 -22.48 -22.26 -17.48
C ALA A 548 -22.80 -23.74 -17.27
#